data_ddea6ffe99447f31c450ec08b09675e2
#
_entry.id   ddea6ffe99447f31c450ec08b09675e2
#
_cell.length_a   1.000
_cell.length_b   1.000
_cell.length_c   1.000
_cell.angle_alpha   90.00
_cell.angle_beta   90.00
_cell.angle_gamma   90.00
#
_symmetry.space_group_name_H-M   'P 1'
#
loop_
_entity.id
_entity.type
_entity.pdbx_description
1 polymer ?
#
loop_
_entity_poly.entity_id
_entity_poly.type
_entity_poly.pdbx_seq_one_letter_code
_entity_poly.pdbx_strand_id
1 'polypeptide(L)'
;QNGAKLRESVLTMTEEWKKAGFVDDGFVSYVSDEKVVAFPWTMIDKITPRPSEQIAADLENLGVEDMQPVITGKKTYIAPFVNAEKPQYLVIEDSFPNGRPALEKGFGVYMADRDTVNLSERMKVTVCLNPVHSATGPLGVVLGYDLFAHMLNTNEDMMKMARMVAYDEGLPVVADPGILSPQAFVDELFNDRFPNEYL
;
A
#
# COMPACT_ATOMS: atom_id res chain seq x y z
N GLN A 1 0.67 3.83 11.05
CA GLN A 1 -0.68 3.58 10.50
C GLN A 1 -1.43 4.90 10.25
N ASN A 2 -1.99 5.05 9.04
CA ASN A 2 -2.70 6.27 8.64
C ASN A 2 -3.99 6.48 9.44
N GLY A 3 -4.72 5.41 9.78
CA GLY A 3 -5.92 5.48 10.62
C GLY A 3 -5.64 6.04 12.01
N ALA A 4 -4.52 5.64 12.63
CA ALA A 4 -4.11 6.19 13.93
C ALA A 4 -3.79 7.69 13.83
N LYS A 5 -3.09 8.11 12.78
CA LYS A 5 -2.77 9.53 12.54
C LYS A 5 -4.00 10.37 12.25
N LEU A 6 -4.94 9.82 11.49
CA LEU A 6 -6.22 10.49 11.24
C LEU A 6 -6.99 10.70 12.55
N ARG A 7 -7.10 9.68 13.38
CA ARG A 7 -7.74 9.77 14.70
C ARG A 7 -7.09 10.84 15.58
N GLU A 8 -5.76 10.80 15.71
CA GLU A 8 -4.99 11.80 16.46
C GLU A 8 -5.28 13.22 15.97
N SER A 9 -5.25 13.43 14.65
CA SER A 9 -5.52 14.75 14.05
C SER A 9 -6.96 15.22 14.30
N VAL A 10 -7.95 14.33 14.15
CA VAL A 10 -9.35 14.66 14.40
C VAL A 10 -9.59 15.01 15.87
N LEU A 11 -9.02 14.25 16.81
CA LEU A 11 -9.14 14.55 18.23
C LEU A 11 -8.49 15.89 18.59
N THR A 12 -7.30 16.16 18.05
CA THR A 12 -6.63 17.45 18.24
C THR A 12 -7.45 18.60 17.71
N MET A 13 -8.01 18.48 16.49
CA MET A 13 -8.89 19.50 15.94
C MET A 13 -10.16 19.71 16.79
N THR A 14 -10.74 18.64 17.30
CA THR A 14 -11.94 18.70 18.16
C THR A 14 -11.65 19.49 19.44
N GLU A 15 -10.51 19.27 20.06
CA GLU A 15 -10.09 20.04 21.25
C GLU A 15 -9.85 21.54 20.93
N GLU A 16 -9.24 21.86 19.80
CA GLU A 16 -9.07 23.24 19.37
C GLU A 16 -10.41 23.92 19.07
N TRP A 17 -11.35 23.21 18.45
CA TRP A 17 -12.72 23.72 18.23
C TRP A 17 -13.46 23.97 19.54
N LYS A 18 -13.28 23.12 20.56
CA LYS A 18 -13.81 23.34 21.89
C LYS A 18 -13.23 24.62 22.52
N LYS A 19 -11.90 24.79 22.47
CA LYS A 19 -11.25 26.01 22.96
C LYS A 19 -11.74 27.27 22.27
N ALA A 20 -12.04 27.17 20.98
CA ALA A 20 -12.60 28.28 20.19
C ALA A 20 -14.10 28.50 20.40
N GLY A 21 -14.77 27.65 21.17
CA GLY A 21 -16.21 27.75 21.45
C GLY A 21 -17.12 27.27 20.29
N PHE A 22 -16.57 26.54 19.32
CA PHE A 22 -17.35 26.00 18.20
C PHE A 22 -18.12 24.72 18.55
N VAL A 23 -17.61 23.95 19.54
CA VAL A 23 -18.22 22.70 20.00
C VAL A 23 -18.14 22.62 21.53
N ASP A 24 -18.99 21.78 22.11
CA ASP A 24 -19.07 21.53 23.55
C ASP A 24 -18.35 20.23 23.96
N ASP A 25 -18.35 19.93 25.26
CA ASP A 25 -17.80 18.69 25.82
C ASP A 25 -18.52 17.43 25.31
N GLY A 26 -19.79 17.54 24.98
CA GLY A 26 -20.57 16.45 24.42
C GLY A 26 -20.03 16.00 23.07
N PHE A 27 -19.69 16.95 22.20
CA PHE A 27 -19.08 16.65 20.90
C PHE A 27 -17.69 16.02 21.04
N VAL A 28 -16.85 16.53 21.97
CA VAL A 28 -15.54 15.93 22.24
C VAL A 28 -15.69 14.48 22.70
N SER A 29 -16.60 14.24 23.63
CA SER A 29 -16.89 12.88 24.12
C SER A 29 -17.40 11.96 23.01
N TYR A 30 -18.31 12.46 22.15
CA TYR A 30 -18.82 11.72 20.99
C TYR A 30 -17.71 11.28 20.04
N VAL A 31 -16.83 12.18 19.64
CA VAL A 31 -15.73 11.88 18.70
C VAL A 31 -14.68 10.97 19.32
N SER A 32 -14.46 11.06 20.64
CA SER A 32 -13.44 10.29 21.35
C SER A 32 -13.85 8.85 21.63
N ASP A 33 -15.15 8.56 21.68
CA ASP A 33 -15.68 7.23 21.99
C ASP A 33 -15.59 6.31 20.76
N GLU A 34 -14.64 5.36 20.77
CA GLU A 34 -14.45 4.39 19.69
C GLU A 34 -15.65 3.45 19.48
N LYS A 35 -16.57 3.37 20.44
CA LYS A 35 -17.83 2.63 20.29
C LYS A 35 -18.87 3.38 19.46
N VAL A 36 -18.63 4.66 19.19
CA VAL A 36 -19.54 5.53 18.43
C VAL A 36 -18.87 6.00 17.15
N VAL A 37 -17.64 6.48 17.22
CA VAL A 37 -16.85 6.96 16.09
C VAL A 37 -15.56 6.15 16.00
N ALA A 38 -15.51 5.23 15.06
CA ALA A 38 -14.33 4.40 14.82
C ALA A 38 -13.46 4.94 13.69
N PHE A 39 -12.18 4.65 13.77
CA PHE A 39 -11.16 4.92 12.75
C PHE A 39 -10.49 3.59 12.37
N PRO A 40 -11.17 2.71 11.59
CA PRO A 40 -10.65 1.41 11.25
C PRO A 40 -9.27 1.51 10.58
N TRP A 41 -8.34 0.67 11.00
CA TRP A 41 -7.05 0.60 10.36
C TRP A 41 -7.15 -0.24 9.10
N THR A 42 -6.38 0.14 8.09
CA THR A 42 -6.33 -0.60 6.83
C THR A 42 -4.88 -0.83 6.42
N MET A 43 -4.65 -1.94 5.77
CA MET A 43 -3.38 -2.26 5.15
C MET A 43 -3.61 -2.59 3.69
N ILE A 44 -3.00 -1.80 2.83
CA ILE A 44 -2.89 -2.04 1.40
C ILE A 44 -1.45 -1.72 0.99
N ASP A 45 -0.90 -2.54 0.11
CA ASP A 45 0.36 -2.26 -0.55
C ASP A 45 0.15 -2.47 -2.05
N LYS A 46 0.05 -1.38 -2.78
CA LYS A 46 -0.20 -1.39 -4.23
C LYS A 46 0.53 -0.24 -4.87
N ILE A 47 1.45 -0.55 -5.78
CA ILE A 47 2.18 0.46 -6.53
C ILE A 47 1.29 0.99 -7.65
N THR A 48 1.25 2.31 -7.78
CA THR A 48 0.53 3.02 -8.84
C THR A 48 1.53 3.90 -9.60
N PRO A 49 2.29 3.33 -10.54
CA PRO A 49 3.25 4.09 -11.32
C PRO A 49 2.56 5.12 -12.24
N ARG A 50 3.34 6.06 -12.74
CA ARG A 50 2.82 7.00 -13.75
C ARG A 50 2.32 6.22 -14.96
N PRO A 51 1.17 6.63 -15.55
CA PRO A 51 0.76 6.12 -16.84
C PRO A 51 1.85 6.29 -17.88
N SER A 52 2.22 5.21 -18.58
CA SER A 52 3.16 5.25 -19.69
C SER A 52 2.45 5.53 -21.02
N GLU A 53 3.19 6.10 -21.97
CA GLU A 53 2.66 6.35 -23.33
C GLU A 53 2.26 5.04 -24.04
N GLN A 54 3.00 3.94 -23.76
CA GLN A 54 2.68 2.63 -24.33
C GLN A 54 1.32 2.12 -23.81
N ILE A 55 1.05 2.21 -22.52
CA ILE A 55 -0.23 1.79 -21.94
C ILE A 55 -1.37 2.67 -22.47
N ALA A 56 -1.13 3.98 -22.62
CA ALA A 56 -2.12 4.86 -23.21
C ALA A 56 -2.48 4.43 -24.64
N ALA A 57 -1.47 4.14 -25.47
CA ALA A 57 -1.67 3.65 -26.83
C ALA A 57 -2.41 2.29 -26.88
N ASP A 58 -2.09 1.36 -25.97
CA ASP A 58 -2.78 0.09 -25.88
C ASP A 58 -4.25 0.25 -25.50
N LEU A 59 -4.57 1.19 -24.60
CA LEU A 59 -5.95 1.51 -24.23
C LEU A 59 -6.71 2.18 -25.37
N GLU A 60 -6.08 3.12 -26.10
CA GLU A 60 -6.66 3.73 -27.31
C GLU A 60 -6.98 2.67 -28.38
N ASN A 61 -6.08 1.70 -28.59
CA ASN A 61 -6.32 0.58 -29.50
C ASN A 61 -7.49 -0.32 -29.08
N LEU A 62 -7.80 -0.36 -27.77
CA LEU A 62 -8.98 -1.04 -27.23
C LEU A 62 -10.25 -0.18 -27.27
N GLY A 63 -10.18 1.04 -27.82
CA GLY A 63 -11.31 1.97 -27.98
C GLY A 63 -11.60 2.85 -26.77
N VAL A 64 -10.65 2.99 -25.84
CA VAL A 64 -10.76 3.96 -24.75
C VAL A 64 -10.37 5.34 -25.27
N GLU A 65 -11.25 6.31 -25.10
CA GLU A 65 -11.06 7.68 -25.57
C GLU A 65 -10.43 8.56 -24.47
N ASP A 66 -10.00 9.78 -24.84
CA ASP A 66 -9.51 10.82 -23.94
C ASP A 66 -8.24 10.45 -23.13
N MET A 67 -7.31 9.74 -23.76
CA MET A 67 -6.06 9.29 -23.11
C MET A 67 -5.00 10.41 -22.97
N GLN A 68 -5.33 11.65 -23.23
CA GLN A 68 -4.42 12.78 -23.07
C GLN A 68 -4.48 13.35 -21.65
N PRO A 69 -3.33 13.66 -21.02
CA PRO A 69 -3.32 14.27 -19.70
C PRO A 69 -3.88 15.70 -19.73
N VAL A 70 -4.56 16.08 -18.65
CA VAL A 70 -5.04 17.45 -18.47
C VAL A 70 -4.04 18.24 -17.65
N ILE A 71 -3.56 19.35 -18.19
CA ILE A 71 -2.73 20.30 -17.44
C ILE A 71 -3.61 21.46 -17.00
N THR A 72 -3.76 21.61 -15.68
CA THR A 72 -4.58 22.68 -15.10
C THR A 72 -3.92 24.05 -15.25
N GLY A 73 -4.70 25.13 -15.05
CA GLY A 73 -4.17 26.50 -15.02
C GLY A 73 -3.10 26.73 -13.92
N LYS A 74 -3.04 25.87 -12.89
CA LYS A 74 -2.00 25.85 -11.86
C LYS A 74 -0.82 24.95 -12.22
N LYS A 75 -0.73 24.46 -13.45
CA LYS A 75 0.29 23.54 -13.95
C LYS A 75 0.30 22.17 -13.22
N THR A 76 -0.83 21.76 -12.69
CA THR A 76 -0.98 20.42 -12.09
C THR A 76 -1.28 19.43 -13.21
N TYR A 77 -0.55 18.33 -13.24
CA TYR A 77 -0.77 17.22 -14.15
C TYR A 77 -1.89 16.31 -13.61
N ILE A 78 -2.90 16.06 -14.43
CA ILE A 78 -3.96 15.08 -14.16
C ILE A 78 -3.81 13.97 -15.20
N ALA A 79 -3.50 12.77 -14.71
CA ALA A 79 -3.39 11.59 -15.58
C ALA A 79 -4.77 11.16 -16.09
N PRO A 80 -4.86 10.65 -17.34
CA PRO A 80 -6.13 10.20 -17.92
C PRO A 80 -6.63 8.89 -17.30
N PHE A 81 -5.74 8.06 -16.72
CA PHE A 81 -6.06 6.80 -16.06
C PHE A 81 -5.09 6.52 -14.92
N VAL A 82 -5.42 5.55 -14.09
CA VAL A 82 -4.54 5.04 -13.03
C VAL A 82 -3.92 3.73 -13.50
N ASN A 83 -2.59 3.71 -13.61
CA ASN A 83 -1.85 2.48 -13.76
C ASN A 83 -1.62 1.85 -12.38
N ALA A 84 -1.84 0.56 -12.23
CA ALA A 84 -1.66 -0.13 -10.97
C ALA A 84 -1.19 -1.57 -11.21
N GLU A 85 -0.38 -2.07 -10.30
CA GLU A 85 0.05 -3.46 -10.34
C GLU A 85 -1.12 -4.45 -10.22
N LYS A 86 -0.93 -5.67 -10.73
CA LYS A 86 -1.96 -6.72 -10.74
C LYS A 86 -2.36 -7.22 -9.35
N PRO A 87 -1.42 -7.47 -8.41
CA PRO A 87 -1.77 -7.94 -7.07
C PRO A 87 -2.80 -7.04 -6.39
N GLN A 88 -3.81 -7.64 -5.81
CA GLN A 88 -4.92 -6.90 -5.18
C GLN A 88 -5.30 -7.53 -3.87
N TYR A 89 -5.12 -6.78 -2.79
CA TYR A 89 -5.60 -7.12 -1.46
C TYR A 89 -5.77 -5.85 -0.62
N LEU A 90 -6.71 -5.93 0.30
CA LEU A 90 -6.99 -4.88 1.28
C LEU A 90 -7.38 -5.56 2.59
N VAL A 91 -6.61 -5.36 3.63
CA VAL A 91 -6.95 -5.82 4.98
C VAL A 91 -7.55 -4.64 5.74
N ILE A 92 -8.73 -4.84 6.32
CA ILE A 92 -9.48 -3.80 7.03
C ILE A 92 -9.77 -4.28 8.44
N GLU A 93 -9.52 -3.42 9.43
CA GLU A 93 -9.95 -3.65 10.80
C GLU A 93 -11.49 -3.65 10.89
N ASP A 94 -12.05 -4.73 11.42
CA ASP A 94 -13.50 -4.86 11.60
C ASP A 94 -13.97 -4.16 12.88
N SER A 95 -13.83 -2.82 12.92
CA SER A 95 -14.22 -1.95 14.02
C SER A 95 -15.26 -0.93 13.57
N PHE A 96 -16.46 -1.41 13.22
CA PHE A 96 -17.58 -0.60 12.72
C PHE A 96 -18.74 -0.61 13.72
N PRO A 97 -18.81 0.34 14.66
CA PRO A 97 -19.79 0.32 15.75
C PRO A 97 -21.25 0.37 15.28
N ASN A 98 -21.50 0.95 14.11
CA ASN A 98 -22.85 1.07 13.52
C ASN A 98 -23.12 0.04 12.42
N GLY A 99 -22.29 -1.02 12.34
CA GLY A 99 -22.37 -2.00 11.27
C GLY A 99 -21.71 -1.51 9.96
N ARG A 100 -21.58 -2.40 9.01
CA ARG A 100 -20.93 -2.14 7.70
C ARG A 100 -21.52 -3.04 6.60
N PRO A 101 -21.32 -2.69 5.34
CA PRO A 101 -21.54 -3.63 4.23
C PRO A 101 -20.62 -4.86 4.34
N ALA A 102 -20.98 -5.95 3.68
CA ALA A 102 -20.16 -7.16 3.60
C ALA A 102 -18.97 -6.94 2.64
N LEU A 103 -17.97 -6.16 3.08
CA LEU A 103 -16.81 -5.75 2.28
C LEU A 103 -15.94 -6.96 1.89
N GLU A 104 -15.92 -8.01 2.71
CA GLU A 104 -15.24 -9.28 2.46
C GLU A 104 -15.77 -10.08 1.25
N LYS A 105 -16.91 -9.68 0.69
CA LYS A 105 -17.38 -10.22 -0.60
C LYS A 105 -16.62 -9.65 -1.79
N GLY A 106 -15.90 -8.56 -1.61
CA GLY A 106 -14.99 -8.03 -2.62
C GLY A 106 -13.76 -8.92 -2.76
N PHE A 107 -13.33 -9.14 -4.02
CA PHE A 107 -12.10 -9.91 -4.26
C PHE A 107 -10.89 -9.25 -3.59
N GLY A 108 -10.11 -10.02 -2.84
CA GLY A 108 -8.91 -9.55 -2.15
C GLY A 108 -9.18 -8.67 -0.93
N VAL A 109 -10.41 -8.58 -0.42
CA VAL A 109 -10.74 -7.84 0.79
C VAL A 109 -10.84 -8.78 1.99
N TYR A 110 -10.08 -8.49 3.04
CA TYR A 110 -10.01 -9.26 4.27
C TYR A 110 -10.43 -8.39 5.46
N MET A 111 -11.37 -8.88 6.26
CA MET A 111 -11.76 -8.25 7.52
C MET A 111 -11.03 -8.95 8.66
N ALA A 112 -10.41 -8.18 9.55
CA ALA A 112 -9.58 -8.73 10.63
C ALA A 112 -9.63 -7.84 11.87
N ASP A 113 -9.04 -8.28 12.97
CA ASP A 113 -8.76 -7.42 14.11
C ASP A 113 -7.56 -6.50 13.84
N ARG A 114 -7.38 -5.49 14.68
CA ARG A 114 -6.30 -4.49 14.58
C ARG A 114 -4.91 -5.11 14.60
N ASP A 115 -4.71 -6.13 15.42
CA ASP A 115 -3.40 -6.79 15.56
C ASP A 115 -3.06 -7.56 14.29
N THR A 116 -4.02 -8.23 13.68
CA THR A 116 -3.86 -8.93 12.40
C THR A 116 -3.59 -7.95 11.25
N VAL A 117 -4.26 -6.76 11.22
CA VAL A 117 -3.93 -5.70 10.24
C VAL A 117 -2.49 -5.25 10.37
N ASN A 118 -2.02 -4.97 11.61
CA ASN A 118 -0.63 -4.60 11.86
C ASN A 118 0.36 -5.69 11.50
N LEU A 119 0.03 -6.94 11.83
CA LEU A 119 0.88 -8.08 11.54
C LEU A 119 1.03 -8.28 10.02
N SER A 120 -0.06 -8.08 9.26
CA SER A 120 -0.06 -8.13 7.80
C SER A 120 0.83 -7.04 7.20
N GLU A 121 0.78 -5.80 7.75
CA GLU A 121 1.66 -4.71 7.32
C GLU A 121 3.13 -5.04 7.61
N ARG A 122 3.43 -5.50 8.82
CA ARG A 122 4.81 -5.88 9.19
C ARG A 122 5.34 -7.02 8.32
N MET A 123 4.54 -8.03 8.10
CA MET A 123 4.90 -9.16 7.24
C MET A 123 5.26 -8.66 5.83
N LYS A 124 4.35 -7.98 5.17
CA LYS A 124 4.53 -7.57 3.78
C LYS A 124 5.59 -6.48 3.62
N VAL A 125 5.38 -5.34 4.26
CA VAL A 125 6.19 -4.14 4.01
C VAL A 125 7.52 -4.19 4.75
N THR A 126 7.48 -4.48 6.06
CA THR A 126 8.66 -4.33 6.92
C THR A 126 9.63 -5.49 6.81
N VAL A 127 9.16 -6.72 6.59
CA VAL A 127 10.02 -7.91 6.59
C VAL A 127 10.26 -8.46 5.19
N CYS A 128 9.22 -8.62 4.36
CA CYS A 128 9.38 -9.29 3.07
C CYS A 128 9.76 -8.35 1.92
N LEU A 129 9.29 -7.10 1.90
CA LEU A 129 9.49 -6.19 0.77
C LEU A 129 10.66 -5.21 0.98
N ASN A 130 10.58 -4.35 1.99
CA ASN A 130 11.53 -3.25 2.18
C ASN A 130 12.97 -3.71 2.41
N PRO A 131 13.27 -4.79 3.14
CA PRO A 131 14.65 -5.25 3.31
C PRO A 131 15.32 -5.62 1.99
N VAL A 132 14.59 -6.20 1.03
CA VAL A 132 15.13 -6.51 -0.30
C VAL A 132 15.56 -5.24 -1.01
N HIS A 133 14.70 -4.21 -1.05
CA HIS A 133 15.04 -2.93 -1.65
C HIS A 133 16.20 -2.23 -0.92
N SER A 134 16.20 -2.26 0.40
CA SER A 134 17.23 -1.61 1.22
C SER A 134 18.60 -2.28 1.09
N ALA A 135 18.63 -3.59 0.93
CA ALA A 135 19.88 -4.34 0.75
C ALA A 135 20.44 -4.21 -0.67
N THR A 136 19.58 -4.25 -1.69
CA THR A 136 20.03 -4.33 -3.09
C THR A 136 20.01 -2.99 -3.83
N GLY A 137 19.08 -2.09 -3.52
CA GLY A 137 18.93 -0.82 -4.22
C GLY A 137 20.19 0.08 -4.20
N PRO A 138 20.78 0.36 -3.03
CA PRO A 138 22.01 1.16 -2.96
C PRO A 138 23.18 0.56 -3.75
N LEU A 139 23.32 -0.77 -3.73
CA LEU A 139 24.34 -1.47 -4.51
C LEU A 139 24.04 -1.36 -6.01
N GLY A 140 22.77 -1.48 -6.41
CA GLY A 140 22.37 -1.29 -7.79
C GLY A 140 22.77 0.07 -8.34
N VAL A 141 22.54 1.14 -7.57
CA VAL A 141 22.97 2.50 -7.94
C VAL A 141 24.49 2.59 -8.11
N VAL A 142 25.27 2.00 -7.19
CA VAL A 142 26.75 1.97 -7.31
C VAL A 142 27.20 1.20 -8.55
N LEU A 143 26.48 0.15 -8.94
CA LEU A 143 26.75 -0.63 -10.14
C LEU A 143 26.23 0.03 -11.43
N GLY A 144 25.55 1.20 -11.34
CA GLY A 144 25.10 1.98 -12.48
C GLY A 144 23.71 1.60 -13.02
N TYR A 145 22.90 0.94 -12.22
CA TYR A 145 21.52 0.62 -12.58
C TYR A 145 20.56 1.75 -12.19
N ASP A 146 19.69 2.16 -13.12
CA ASP A 146 18.66 3.17 -12.92
C ASP A 146 17.30 2.58 -12.52
N LEU A 147 17.07 1.31 -12.88
CA LEU A 147 15.80 0.61 -12.63
C LEU A 147 16.05 -0.69 -11.85
N PHE A 148 15.27 -0.88 -10.80
CA PHE A 148 15.35 -2.05 -9.94
C PHE A 148 15.03 -3.35 -10.72
N ALA A 149 13.97 -3.34 -11.52
CA ALA A 149 13.61 -4.47 -12.35
C ALA A 149 14.73 -4.83 -13.35
N HIS A 150 15.32 -3.85 -14.02
CA HIS A 150 16.41 -4.07 -14.95
C HIS A 150 17.63 -4.70 -14.25
N MET A 151 17.98 -4.20 -13.07
CA MET A 151 19.06 -4.76 -12.26
C MET A 151 18.83 -6.25 -11.95
N LEU A 152 17.65 -6.59 -11.46
CA LEU A 152 17.34 -7.98 -11.10
C LEU A 152 17.21 -8.89 -12.32
N ASN A 153 16.69 -8.38 -13.44
CA ASN A 153 16.55 -9.16 -14.68
C ASN A 153 17.87 -9.44 -15.40
N THR A 154 18.90 -8.61 -15.18
CA THR A 154 20.16 -8.68 -15.94
C THR A 154 21.39 -9.02 -15.09
N ASN A 155 21.30 -9.00 -13.78
CA ASN A 155 22.41 -9.28 -12.88
C ASN A 155 22.08 -10.44 -11.93
N GLU A 156 22.64 -11.61 -12.22
CA GLU A 156 22.38 -12.84 -11.47
C GLU A 156 22.82 -12.75 -10.00
N ASP A 157 23.92 -12.06 -9.69
CA ASP A 157 24.38 -11.89 -8.31
C ASP A 157 23.44 -11.01 -7.50
N MET A 158 22.91 -9.95 -8.09
CA MET A 158 21.90 -9.09 -7.46
C MET A 158 20.59 -9.81 -7.25
N MET A 159 20.15 -10.62 -8.22
CA MET A 159 18.97 -11.49 -8.06
C MET A 159 19.20 -12.52 -6.95
N LYS A 160 20.36 -13.15 -6.90
CA LYS A 160 20.71 -14.11 -5.83
C LYS A 160 20.71 -13.44 -4.47
N MET A 161 21.31 -12.26 -4.34
CA MET A 161 21.31 -11.49 -3.10
C MET A 161 19.88 -11.13 -2.67
N ALA A 162 19.04 -10.65 -3.59
CA ALA A 162 17.64 -10.34 -3.31
C ALA A 162 16.89 -11.56 -2.77
N ARG A 163 17.08 -12.73 -3.39
CA ARG A 163 16.48 -13.99 -2.93
C ARG A 163 16.98 -14.42 -1.55
N MET A 164 18.28 -14.32 -1.29
CA MET A 164 18.84 -14.63 0.04
C MET A 164 18.21 -13.76 1.13
N VAL A 165 18.11 -12.45 0.90
CA VAL A 165 17.47 -11.53 1.87
C VAL A 165 16.01 -11.91 2.13
N ALA A 166 15.24 -12.25 1.09
CA ALA A 166 13.83 -12.55 1.25
C ALA A 166 13.57 -13.95 1.82
N TYR A 167 14.19 -15.00 1.23
CA TYR A 167 13.88 -16.39 1.55
C TYR A 167 14.70 -16.93 2.74
N ASP A 168 15.98 -16.60 2.80
CA ASP A 168 16.87 -17.20 3.80
C ASP A 168 16.93 -16.39 5.10
N GLU A 169 16.70 -15.06 5.02
CA GLU A 169 16.75 -14.18 6.19
C GLU A 169 15.36 -13.66 6.60
N GLY A 170 14.53 -13.23 5.66
CA GLY A 170 13.22 -12.65 5.94
C GLY A 170 12.16 -13.68 6.35
N LEU A 171 11.92 -14.69 5.51
CA LEU A 171 10.87 -15.69 5.75
C LEU A 171 11.04 -16.46 7.08
N PRO A 172 12.25 -16.85 7.52
CA PRO A 172 12.39 -17.57 8.79
C PRO A 172 12.02 -16.78 10.05
N VAL A 173 12.01 -15.44 9.95
CA VAL A 173 11.75 -14.55 11.11
C VAL A 173 10.43 -13.79 11.02
N VAL A 174 9.74 -13.89 9.89
CA VAL A 174 8.46 -13.21 9.70
C VAL A 174 7.34 -13.88 10.49
N ALA A 175 6.51 -13.08 11.13
CA ALA A 175 5.31 -13.60 11.76
C ALA A 175 4.18 -13.75 10.72
N ASP A 176 3.53 -14.91 10.72
CA ASP A 176 2.40 -15.21 9.83
C ASP A 176 1.11 -14.55 10.37
N PRO A 177 0.46 -13.67 9.60
CA PRO A 177 -0.81 -13.07 10.02
C PRO A 177 -2.01 -14.03 9.92
N GLY A 178 -1.85 -15.23 9.37
CA GLY A 178 -2.89 -16.24 9.23
C GLY A 178 -3.93 -16.00 8.13
N ILE A 179 -3.97 -14.80 7.55
CA ILE A 179 -4.91 -14.42 6.48
C ILE A 179 -4.22 -14.23 5.12
N LEU A 180 -2.91 -14.03 5.13
CA LEU A 180 -2.06 -13.85 3.96
C LEU A 180 -0.78 -14.67 4.18
N SER A 181 -0.40 -15.50 3.23
CA SER A 181 0.80 -16.33 3.33
C SER A 181 2.07 -15.51 3.08
N PRO A 182 3.03 -15.46 4.03
CA PRO A 182 4.33 -14.82 3.80
C PRO A 182 5.09 -15.42 2.61
N GLN A 183 5.08 -16.75 2.49
CA GLN A 183 5.73 -17.46 1.39
C GLN A 183 5.12 -17.07 0.04
N ALA A 184 3.78 -17.13 -0.08
CA ALA A 184 3.10 -16.77 -1.32
C ALA A 184 3.35 -15.32 -1.70
N PHE A 185 3.46 -14.42 -0.72
CA PHE A 185 3.79 -13.02 -0.98
C PHE A 185 5.21 -12.84 -1.50
N VAL A 186 6.20 -13.50 -0.92
CA VAL A 186 7.57 -13.45 -1.41
C VAL A 186 7.68 -14.04 -2.81
N ASP A 187 6.99 -15.15 -3.08
CA ASP A 187 6.93 -15.75 -4.42
C ASP A 187 6.33 -14.78 -5.45
N GLU A 188 5.26 -14.06 -5.09
CA GLU A 188 4.65 -13.01 -5.92
C GLU A 188 5.61 -11.85 -6.21
N LEU A 189 6.41 -11.43 -5.20
CA LEU A 189 7.42 -10.38 -5.41
C LEU A 189 8.41 -10.74 -6.51
N PHE A 190 8.91 -11.96 -6.50
CA PHE A 190 9.95 -12.42 -7.46
C PHE A 190 9.39 -12.86 -8.81
N ASN A 191 8.15 -13.30 -8.87
CA ASN A 191 7.56 -13.78 -10.12
C ASN A 191 6.82 -12.69 -10.90
N ASP A 192 6.19 -11.73 -10.20
CA ASP A 192 5.30 -10.77 -10.83
C ASP A 192 5.75 -9.32 -10.63
N ARG A 193 6.25 -8.97 -9.44
CA ARG A 193 6.44 -7.57 -9.05
C ARG A 193 7.83 -7.05 -9.41
N PHE A 194 8.87 -7.71 -8.96
CA PHE A 194 10.26 -7.29 -9.18
C PHE A 194 10.72 -7.35 -10.65
N PRO A 195 10.29 -8.33 -11.47
CA PRO A 195 10.66 -8.37 -12.88
C PRO A 195 9.93 -7.33 -13.73
N ASN A 196 8.88 -6.69 -13.21
CA ASN A 196 8.04 -5.79 -13.99
C ASN A 196 8.68 -4.43 -14.18
N GLU A 197 9.12 -4.14 -15.40
CA GLU A 197 9.77 -2.87 -15.79
C GLU A 197 8.80 -1.67 -15.87
N TYR A 198 7.50 -1.90 -15.71
CA TYR A 198 6.47 -0.84 -15.70
C TYR A 198 6.07 -0.39 -14.29
N LEU A 199 6.72 -0.90 -13.24
CA LEU A 199 6.47 -0.56 -11.83
C LEU A 199 7.52 0.37 -11.26
#